data_ccd9cf2baa9079f148d9cc6b1fbcbabb
#
_entry.id   ccd9cf2baa9079f148d9cc6b1fbcbabb
#
_cell.length_a   1.000
_cell.length_b   1.000
_cell.length_c   1.000
_cell.angle_alpha   90.00
_cell.angle_beta   90.00
_cell.angle_gamma   90.00
#
_symmetry.space_group_name_H-M   'P 1'
#
loop_
_entity.id
_entity.type
_entity.pdbx_description
1 polymer ?
#
loop_
_entity_poly.entity_id
_entity_poly.type
_entity_poly.pdbx_seq_one_letter_code
_entity_poly.pdbx_strand_id
1 'polypeptide(L)'
;MYKRQARQCAINCLSAAKGVIGDLNKVQQVVKLRVLVNSAPDFTDQPAVANGASDFLMELFGESGKHARAAVGVASLPLGVSVEAELVLEVA
;
A
#
# COMPACT_ATOMS: atom_id res chain seq x y z
N MET A 1 -1.66 -15.01 2.85
CA MET A 1 -0.90 -14.99 1.60
C MET A 1 -0.96 -13.63 0.91
N TYR A 2 -2.11 -13.11 0.60
CA TYR A 2 -2.26 -11.78 -0.03
C TYR A 2 -1.73 -10.64 0.82
N LYS A 3 -1.71 -10.78 2.15
CA LYS A 3 -1.16 -9.80 3.07
C LYS A 3 0.33 -9.54 2.81
N ARG A 4 1.10 -10.59 2.51
CA ARG A 4 2.51 -10.48 2.13
C ARG A 4 2.68 -9.73 0.82
N GLN A 5 1.76 -9.93 -0.11
CA GLN A 5 1.80 -9.26 -1.41
C GLN A 5 1.47 -7.78 -1.27
N ALA A 6 0.52 -7.43 -0.41
CA ALA A 6 0.23 -6.03 -0.10
C ALA A 6 1.44 -5.34 0.54
N ARG A 7 2.14 -6.03 1.44
CA ARG A 7 3.38 -5.53 2.03
C ARG A 7 4.44 -5.27 0.96
N GLN A 8 4.61 -6.22 0.03
CA GLN A 8 5.57 -6.07 -1.07
C GLN A 8 5.21 -4.90 -1.98
N CYS A 9 3.91 -4.69 -2.23
CA CYS A 9 3.45 -3.53 -2.99
C CYS A 9 3.85 -2.22 -2.31
N ALA A 10 3.71 -2.12 -1.00
CA ALA A 10 4.13 -0.92 -0.25
C ALA A 10 5.65 -0.71 -0.36
N ILE A 11 6.43 -1.78 -0.25
CA ILE A 11 7.88 -1.72 -0.43
C ILE A 11 8.22 -1.19 -1.83
N ASN A 12 7.53 -1.70 -2.86
CA ASN A 12 7.76 -1.27 -4.24
C ASN A 12 7.37 0.19 -4.45
N CYS A 13 6.27 0.65 -3.85
CA CYS A 13 5.87 2.06 -3.88
C CYS A 13 6.96 2.96 -3.29
N LEU A 14 7.51 2.58 -2.15
CA LEU A 14 8.57 3.36 -1.51
C LEU A 14 9.86 3.33 -2.30
N SER A 15 10.18 2.21 -2.94
CA SER A 15 11.34 2.12 -3.82
C SER A 15 11.20 3.09 -5.01
N ALA A 16 10.01 3.15 -5.61
CA ALA A 16 9.73 4.08 -6.70
C ALA A 16 9.82 5.54 -6.22
N ALA A 17 9.26 5.84 -5.05
CA ALA A 17 9.32 7.18 -4.47
C ALA A 17 10.77 7.59 -4.18
N LYS A 18 11.57 6.69 -3.65
CA LYS A 18 12.99 6.95 -3.38
C LYS A 18 13.74 7.31 -4.65
N GLY A 19 13.41 6.67 -5.77
CA GLY A 19 14.00 6.98 -7.07
C GLY A 19 13.74 8.42 -7.52
N VAL A 20 12.63 9.03 -7.04
CA VAL A 20 12.26 10.41 -7.37
C VAL A 20 12.83 11.41 -6.37
N ILE A 21 12.70 11.13 -5.06
CA ILE A 21 13.05 12.09 -4.01
C ILE A 21 14.46 11.88 -3.45
N GLY A 22 15.08 10.76 -3.72
CA GLY A 22 16.47 10.44 -3.35
C GLY A 22 16.64 9.85 -1.95
N ASP A 23 15.85 10.27 -0.98
CA ASP A 23 15.98 9.83 0.41
C ASP A 23 14.59 9.71 1.05
N LEU A 24 14.27 8.54 1.59
CA LEU A 24 12.99 8.30 2.28
C LEU A 24 12.85 9.13 3.57
N ASN A 25 13.94 9.64 4.13
CA ASN A 25 13.87 10.55 5.27
C ASN A 25 13.16 11.87 4.93
N LYS A 26 12.99 12.19 3.66
CA LYS A 26 12.21 13.35 3.21
C LYS A 26 10.70 13.15 3.34
N VAL A 27 10.23 11.94 3.60
CA VAL A 27 8.81 11.66 3.79
C VAL A 27 8.38 12.25 5.12
N GLN A 28 7.44 13.19 5.09
CA GLN A 28 6.89 13.83 6.28
C GLN A 28 5.62 13.13 6.76
N GLN A 29 4.84 12.60 5.85
CA GLN A 29 3.56 11.95 6.16
C GLN A 29 3.18 11.00 5.04
N VAL A 30 2.70 9.82 5.42
CA VAL A 30 1.95 8.95 4.51
C VAL A 30 0.52 9.47 4.52
N VAL A 31 0.06 9.97 3.39
CA VAL A 31 -1.24 10.65 3.31
C VAL A 31 -2.36 9.67 3.03
N LYS A 32 -2.17 8.80 2.04
CA LYS A 32 -3.22 7.89 1.60
C LYS A 32 -2.61 6.61 1.02
N LEU A 33 -3.25 5.49 1.36
CA LEU A 33 -2.99 4.19 0.77
C LEU A 33 -4.27 3.65 0.16
N ARG A 34 -4.22 3.23 -1.09
CA ARG A 34 -5.31 2.50 -1.72
C ARG A 34 -4.81 1.13 -2.15
N VAL A 35 -5.51 0.08 -1.72
CA VAL A 35 -5.17 -1.30 -2.04
C VAL A 35 -6.29 -1.91 -2.85
N LEU A 36 -5.95 -2.45 -4.01
CA LEU A 36 -6.87 -3.14 -4.91
C LEU A 36 -6.55 -4.64 -4.83
N VAL A 37 -7.56 -5.44 -4.52
CA VAL A 37 -7.41 -6.88 -4.36
C VAL A 37 -8.17 -7.59 -5.48
N ASN A 38 -7.47 -8.39 -6.27
CA ASN A 38 -8.07 -9.25 -7.26
C ASN A 38 -8.79 -10.39 -6.52
N SER A 39 -10.11 -10.27 -6.37
CA SER A 39 -10.86 -11.16 -5.49
C SER A 39 -12.21 -11.54 -6.08
N ALA A 40 -12.74 -12.67 -5.61
CA ALA A 40 -14.07 -13.12 -5.95
C ALA A 40 -15.12 -12.12 -5.47
N PRO A 41 -16.31 -12.04 -6.11
CA PRO A 41 -17.32 -11.05 -5.73
C PRO A 41 -17.83 -11.18 -4.30
N ASP A 42 -17.76 -12.37 -3.72
CA ASP A 42 -18.20 -12.64 -2.34
C ASP A 42 -17.10 -12.48 -1.29
N PHE A 43 -15.88 -12.20 -1.70
CA PHE A 43 -14.78 -11.92 -0.76
C PHE A 43 -14.91 -10.48 -0.26
N THR A 44 -14.95 -10.29 1.06
CA THR A 44 -15.15 -8.98 1.67
C THR A 44 -14.07 -8.60 2.68
N ASP A 45 -12.97 -9.38 2.76
CA ASP A 45 -11.92 -9.17 3.75
C ASP A 45 -10.71 -8.43 3.17
N GLN A 46 -10.94 -7.54 2.22
CA GLN A 46 -9.89 -6.69 1.65
C GLN A 46 -9.13 -5.87 2.71
N PRO A 47 -9.79 -5.36 3.78
CA PRO A 47 -9.03 -4.67 4.83
C PRO A 47 -7.95 -5.51 5.48
N ALA A 48 -8.18 -6.80 5.70
CA ALA A 48 -7.17 -7.69 6.27
C ALA A 48 -5.96 -7.83 5.33
N VAL A 49 -6.20 -7.89 4.03
CA VAL A 49 -5.13 -7.92 3.02
C VAL A 49 -4.35 -6.60 3.05
N ALA A 50 -5.06 -5.49 3.08
CA ALA A 50 -4.43 -4.15 3.09
C ALA A 50 -3.59 -3.90 4.34
N ASN A 51 -3.89 -4.58 5.45
CA ASN A 51 -3.10 -4.47 6.68
C ASN A 51 -1.63 -4.84 6.46
N GLY A 52 -1.34 -5.71 5.49
CA GLY A 52 0.05 -6.03 5.15
C GLY A 52 0.84 -4.81 4.72
N ALA A 53 0.23 -3.91 3.96
CA ALA A 53 0.84 -2.64 3.56
C ALA A 53 0.79 -1.62 4.70
N SER A 54 -0.37 -1.46 5.34
CA SER A 54 -0.55 -0.47 6.41
C SER A 54 0.37 -0.72 7.59
N ASP A 55 0.48 -1.95 8.05
CA ASP A 55 1.33 -2.30 9.19
C ASP A 55 2.80 -2.03 8.86
N PHE A 56 3.23 -2.34 7.65
CA PHE A 56 4.58 -2.05 7.21
C PHE A 56 4.88 -0.54 7.24
N LEU A 57 3.96 0.27 6.75
CA LEU A 57 4.13 1.73 6.75
C LEU A 57 4.18 2.29 8.17
N MET A 58 3.38 1.74 9.07
CA MET A 58 3.41 2.13 10.49
C MET A 58 4.71 1.72 11.17
N GLU A 59 5.22 0.52 10.88
CA GLU A 59 6.51 0.06 11.41
C GLU A 59 7.65 0.96 10.95
N LEU A 60 7.62 1.38 9.69
CA LEU A 60 8.71 2.15 9.09
C LEU A 60 8.67 3.63 9.51
N PHE A 61 7.50 4.24 9.53
CA PHE A 61 7.36 5.69 9.73
C PHE A 61 6.74 6.08 11.08
N GLY A 62 6.26 5.13 11.88
CA GLY A 62 5.61 5.45 13.15
C GLY A 62 4.38 6.34 12.95
N GLU A 63 4.30 7.44 13.70
CA GLU A 63 3.17 8.38 13.61
C GLU A 63 2.99 8.95 12.21
N SER A 64 4.08 9.20 11.50
CA SER A 64 4.03 9.69 10.12
C SER A 64 3.51 8.65 9.14
N GLY A 65 3.40 7.40 9.55
CA GLY A 65 2.82 6.31 8.77
C GLY A 65 1.31 6.21 8.83
N LYS A 66 0.66 6.93 9.73
CA LYS A 66 -0.80 6.95 9.83
C LYS A 66 -1.39 7.62 8.60
N HIS A 67 -2.33 6.94 7.95
CA HIS A 67 -2.80 7.34 6.62
C HIS A 67 -4.29 7.07 6.47
N ALA A 68 -4.93 7.80 5.54
CA ALA A 68 -6.26 7.45 5.03
C ALA A 68 -6.12 6.21 4.14
N ARG A 69 -7.12 5.34 4.16
CA ARG A 69 -7.04 4.07 3.44
C ARG A 69 -8.33 3.71 2.75
N ALA A 70 -8.21 3.15 1.54
CA ALA A 70 -9.28 2.42 0.89
C ALA A 70 -8.75 1.04 0.51
N ALA A 71 -9.56 0.01 0.76
CA ALA A 71 -9.25 -1.36 0.38
C ALA A 71 -10.47 -1.94 -0.30
N VAL A 72 -10.35 -2.25 -1.58
CA VAL A 72 -11.48 -2.68 -2.41
C VAL A 72 -11.12 -3.92 -3.22
N GLY A 73 -12.13 -4.70 -3.56
CA GLY A 73 -12.01 -5.80 -4.49
C GLY A 73 -12.24 -5.33 -5.92
N VAL A 74 -11.52 -5.93 -6.85
CA VAL A 74 -11.68 -5.69 -8.28
C VAL A 74 -11.82 -7.02 -9.00
N ALA A 75 -12.48 -7.00 -10.16
CA ALA A 75 -12.73 -8.21 -10.95
C ALA A 75 -11.44 -8.76 -11.56
N SER A 76 -10.49 -7.90 -11.90
CA SER A 76 -9.20 -8.28 -12.46
C SER A 76 -8.20 -7.16 -12.29
N LEU A 77 -6.93 -7.53 -12.34
CA LEU A 77 -5.81 -6.59 -12.35
C LEU A 77 -4.90 -6.88 -13.53
N PRO A 78 -4.16 -5.89 -14.03
CA PRO A 78 -3.23 -6.11 -15.13
C PRO A 78 -2.28 -7.27 -14.86
N LEU A 79 -2.03 -8.08 -15.87
CA LEU A 79 -1.16 -9.26 -15.82
C LEU A 79 -1.62 -10.31 -14.80
N GLY A 80 -2.87 -10.25 -14.36
CA GLY A 80 -3.41 -11.22 -13.40
C GLY A 80 -2.78 -11.14 -12.01
N VAL A 81 -2.16 -10.02 -11.64
CA VAL A 81 -1.58 -9.87 -10.31
C VAL A 81 -2.67 -9.92 -9.23
N SER A 82 -2.30 -10.32 -8.02
CA SER A 82 -3.25 -10.53 -6.94
C SER A 82 -3.60 -9.24 -6.19
N VAL A 83 -2.66 -8.31 -6.09
CA VAL A 83 -2.80 -7.07 -5.32
C VAL A 83 -2.08 -5.94 -6.04
N GLU A 84 -2.67 -4.75 -5.96
CA GLU A 84 -2.07 -3.52 -6.46
C GLU A 84 -2.25 -2.43 -5.41
N ALA A 85 -1.27 -1.56 -5.24
CA ALA A 85 -1.35 -0.50 -4.25
C ALA A 85 -0.94 0.84 -4.85
N GLU A 86 -1.58 1.90 -4.37
CA GLU A 86 -1.22 3.29 -4.66
C GLU A 86 -0.93 3.99 -3.34
N LEU A 87 0.06 4.87 -3.36
CA LEU A 87 0.52 5.57 -2.17
C LEU A 87 0.70 7.05 -2.48
N VAL A 88 0.16 7.91 -1.61
CA VAL A 88 0.36 9.35 -1.68
C VAL A 88 1.18 9.76 -0.45
N LEU A 89 2.28 10.44 -0.69
CA LEU A 89 3.21 10.87 0.34
C LEU A 89 3.36 12.39 0.33
N GLU A 90 3.46 12.97 1.52
CA GLU A 90 3.91 14.36 1.67
C GLU A 90 5.41 14.34 1.91
N VAL A 91 6.16 15.13 1.15
CA VAL A 91 7.61 15.18 1.23
C VAL A 91 8.09 16.62 1.46
N ALA A 92 9.28 16.73 2.03
CA ALA A 92 9.91 18.03 2.27
C ALA A 92 10.48 18.63 0.98
#